data_bb8afe6b368c24106bcc928f3196ae8a
#
_entry.id   bb8afe6b368c24106bcc928f3196ae8a
#
_cell.length_a   1.000
_cell.length_b   1.000
_cell.length_c   1.000
_cell.angle_alpha   90.00
_cell.angle_beta   90.00
_cell.angle_gamma   90.00
#
_symmetry.space_group_name_H-M   'P 1'
#
loop_
_entity.id
_entity.type
_entity.pdbx_description
1 polymer ?
#
loop_
_entity_poly.entity_id
_entity_poly.type
_entity_poly.pdbx_seq_one_letter_code
_entity_poly.pdbx_strand_id
1 'polypeptide(L)'
;MGELIEYPSDGTSGQGYLAIAEGGTGPGVVVVQEWWGLVPHIEDLCDRFAAEGFLALAPDFYHGKATTEPDEAGKLMMAMELPKAAKDFSGAVDVLLERSGRQSVGAVGFCMGGGLALVLATQRPDAVHAVVPFYGLIPWPEAQPDWSALDAAVLGHFAENDGFASAEYVAQLEASLRDAGNDDVTTYVYPGTEHAFFNDTRPEVYDAAASRLAWERTLEFLRARLA
;
A
#
# COMPACT_ATOMS: atom_id res chain seq x y z
N MET A 1 -14.84 -2.26 13.08
CA MET A 1 -15.26 -2.46 11.67
C MET A 1 -15.41 -1.09 11.05
N GLY A 2 -14.81 -0.90 9.90
CA GLY A 2 -14.90 0.32 9.13
C GLY A 2 -16.19 0.44 8.31
N GLU A 3 -16.23 1.41 7.42
CA GLU A 3 -17.37 1.71 6.55
C GLU A 3 -16.90 2.18 5.17
N LEU A 4 -17.70 1.96 4.16
CA LEU A 4 -17.48 2.57 2.84
C LEU A 4 -17.83 4.06 2.91
N ILE A 5 -16.92 4.89 2.41
CA ILE A 5 -17.10 6.34 2.34
C ILE A 5 -16.89 6.85 0.91
N GLU A 6 -17.49 8.01 0.64
CA GLU A 6 -17.12 8.85 -0.50
C GLU A 6 -16.29 10.03 0.01
N TYR A 7 -15.33 10.48 -0.81
CA TYR A 7 -14.47 11.61 -0.46
C TYR A 7 -14.08 12.42 -1.71
N PRO A 8 -13.71 13.70 -1.56
CA PRO A 8 -13.26 14.51 -2.69
C PRO A 8 -11.99 13.95 -3.33
N SER A 9 -11.96 13.88 -4.67
CA SER A 9 -10.85 13.42 -5.47
C SER A 9 -10.66 14.35 -6.67
N ASP A 10 -9.94 15.47 -6.47
CA ASP A 10 -9.59 16.48 -7.47
C ASP A 10 -10.71 16.78 -8.49
N GLY A 11 -11.81 17.33 -8.00
CA GLY A 11 -12.98 17.71 -8.82
C GLY A 11 -13.95 16.56 -9.15
N THR A 12 -13.68 15.36 -8.65
CA THR A 12 -14.54 14.17 -8.72
C THR A 12 -14.77 13.60 -7.33
N SER A 13 -15.44 12.44 -7.22
CA SER A 13 -15.58 11.67 -5.98
C SER A 13 -14.76 10.40 -6.07
N GLY A 14 -13.92 10.16 -5.06
CA GLY A 14 -13.33 8.86 -4.77
C GLY A 14 -14.20 8.07 -3.80
N GLN A 15 -14.04 6.76 -3.79
CA GLN A 15 -14.67 5.85 -2.83
C GLN A 15 -13.61 5.00 -2.15
N GLY A 16 -13.87 4.53 -0.94
CA GLY A 16 -12.96 3.65 -0.24
C GLY A 16 -13.50 3.15 1.08
N TYR A 17 -12.81 2.20 1.69
CA TYR A 17 -13.13 1.66 2.99
C TYR A 17 -12.30 2.34 4.07
N LEU A 18 -12.96 3.00 5.02
CA LEU A 18 -12.34 3.70 6.14
C LEU A 18 -12.57 2.93 7.44
N ALA A 19 -11.52 2.58 8.12
CA ALA A 19 -11.53 2.06 9.48
C ALA A 19 -10.84 3.04 10.42
N ILE A 20 -11.47 3.28 11.57
CA ILE A 20 -11.04 4.29 12.56
C ILE A 20 -10.65 3.58 13.85
N ALA A 21 -9.51 3.93 14.41
CA ALA A 21 -9.05 3.44 15.70
C ALA A 21 -10.05 3.69 16.83
N GLU A 22 -10.04 2.85 17.85
CA GLU A 22 -10.80 3.10 19.08
C GLU A 22 -10.35 4.43 19.70
N GLY A 23 -11.29 5.33 19.95
CA GLY A 23 -11.00 6.71 20.39
C GLY A 23 -10.98 7.76 19.27
N GLY A 24 -11.12 7.35 18.01
CA GLY A 24 -11.38 8.27 16.88
C GLY A 24 -10.15 9.03 16.36
N THR A 25 -8.97 8.78 16.89
CA THR A 25 -7.72 9.47 16.50
C THR A 25 -6.56 8.48 16.36
N GLY A 26 -5.58 8.82 15.54
CA GLY A 26 -4.38 8.02 15.31
C GLY A 26 -3.65 8.47 14.05
N PRO A 27 -2.45 7.97 13.77
CA PRO A 27 -1.77 8.23 12.50
C PRO A 27 -2.55 7.62 11.33
N GLY A 28 -2.54 8.32 10.18
CA GLY A 28 -3.22 7.88 8.98
C GLY A 28 -2.38 6.89 8.17
N VAL A 29 -3.02 5.87 7.61
CA VAL A 29 -2.42 4.91 6.68
C VAL A 29 -3.33 4.69 5.48
N VAL A 30 -2.84 4.95 4.28
CA VAL A 30 -3.52 4.54 3.04
C VAL A 30 -3.16 3.08 2.76
N VAL A 31 -4.18 2.22 2.62
CA VAL A 31 -4.01 0.80 2.29
C VAL A 31 -4.28 0.60 0.81
N VAL A 32 -3.27 0.23 0.04
CA VAL A 32 -3.37 0.09 -1.42
C VAL A 32 -3.64 -1.35 -1.79
N GLN A 33 -4.77 -1.56 -2.48
CA GLN A 33 -5.34 -2.85 -2.84
C GLN A 33 -4.44 -3.71 -3.74
N GLU A 34 -4.62 -5.02 -3.66
CA GLU A 34 -4.11 -5.97 -4.65
C GLU A 34 -4.85 -5.83 -6.00
N TRP A 35 -4.44 -6.56 -7.02
CA TRP A 35 -5.07 -6.56 -8.34
C TRP A 35 -6.52 -7.06 -8.37
N TRP A 36 -7.02 -7.60 -7.24
CA TRP A 36 -8.40 -8.09 -7.11
C TRP A 36 -9.45 -7.00 -6.93
N GLY A 37 -9.02 -5.77 -6.63
CA GLY A 37 -9.89 -4.66 -6.24
C GLY A 37 -10.03 -4.51 -4.72
N LEU A 38 -10.97 -3.69 -4.30
CA LEU A 38 -11.33 -3.52 -2.90
C LEU A 38 -12.17 -4.72 -2.44
N VAL A 39 -11.48 -5.79 -2.07
CA VAL A 39 -12.07 -7.06 -1.61
C VAL A 39 -12.05 -7.14 -0.08
N PRO A 40 -12.84 -8.06 0.56
CA PRO A 40 -12.92 -8.18 2.02
C PRO A 40 -11.57 -8.34 2.73
N HIS A 41 -10.56 -8.93 2.08
CA HIS A 41 -9.20 -9.00 2.63
C HIS A 41 -8.59 -7.61 2.87
N ILE A 42 -8.77 -6.68 1.92
CA ILE A 42 -8.26 -5.31 2.04
C ILE A 42 -9.04 -4.52 3.11
N GLU A 43 -10.35 -4.74 3.20
CA GLU A 43 -11.18 -4.15 4.26
C GLU A 43 -10.74 -4.65 5.65
N ASP A 44 -10.47 -5.95 5.78
CA ASP A 44 -9.95 -6.56 7.02
C ASP A 44 -8.57 -6.00 7.40
N LEU A 45 -7.69 -5.75 6.43
CA LEU A 45 -6.40 -5.08 6.69
C LEU A 45 -6.60 -3.66 7.27
N CYS A 46 -7.56 -2.90 6.76
CA CYS A 46 -7.92 -1.61 7.35
C CYS A 46 -8.41 -1.75 8.80
N ASP A 47 -9.27 -2.73 9.06
CA ASP A 47 -9.76 -3.01 10.42
C ASP A 47 -8.61 -3.45 11.36
N ARG A 48 -7.65 -4.24 10.88
CA ARG A 48 -6.43 -4.60 11.65
C ARG A 48 -5.59 -3.37 11.98
N PHE A 49 -5.35 -2.47 11.03
CA PHE A 49 -4.67 -1.21 11.31
C PHE A 49 -5.42 -0.35 12.33
N ALA A 50 -6.75 -0.29 12.22
CA ALA A 50 -7.58 0.42 13.20
C ALA A 50 -7.48 -0.19 14.61
N ALA A 51 -7.43 -1.50 14.74
CA ALA A 51 -7.21 -2.19 16.01
C ALA A 51 -5.83 -1.87 16.63
N GLU A 52 -4.84 -1.55 15.79
CA GLU A 52 -3.48 -1.13 16.21
C GLU A 52 -3.34 0.38 16.45
N GLY A 53 -4.45 1.13 16.38
CA GLY A 53 -4.49 2.55 16.71
C GLY A 53 -4.28 3.51 15.54
N PHE A 54 -4.42 3.04 14.29
CA PHE A 54 -4.32 3.86 13.10
C PHE A 54 -5.71 4.26 12.56
N LEU A 55 -5.75 5.30 11.74
CA LEU A 55 -6.84 5.53 10.81
C LEU A 55 -6.42 4.94 9.46
N ALA A 56 -7.14 3.96 8.96
CA ALA A 56 -6.81 3.28 7.71
C ALA A 56 -7.87 3.51 6.65
N LEU A 57 -7.48 3.98 5.47
CA LEU A 57 -8.35 4.19 4.33
C LEU A 57 -7.82 3.44 3.11
N ALA A 58 -8.61 2.52 2.59
CA ALA A 58 -8.32 1.83 1.33
C ALA A 58 -9.14 2.46 0.19
N PRO A 59 -8.53 3.25 -0.71
CA PRO A 59 -9.19 3.72 -1.93
C PRO A 59 -9.63 2.56 -2.81
N ASP A 60 -10.81 2.68 -3.43
CA ASP A 60 -11.25 1.75 -4.47
C ASP A 60 -10.82 2.25 -5.85
N PHE A 61 -9.66 1.81 -6.32
CA PHE A 61 -9.13 2.23 -7.62
C PHE A 61 -9.87 1.63 -8.82
N TYR A 62 -10.74 0.66 -8.60
CA TYR A 62 -11.56 0.05 -9.65
C TYR A 62 -13.03 0.50 -9.63
N HIS A 63 -13.38 1.43 -8.74
CA HIS A 63 -14.69 2.09 -8.67
C HIS A 63 -15.85 1.10 -8.62
N GLY A 64 -15.87 0.26 -7.59
CA GLY A 64 -16.91 -0.73 -7.34
C GLY A 64 -16.71 -2.06 -8.07
N LYS A 65 -15.59 -2.24 -8.77
CA LYS A 65 -15.27 -3.52 -9.41
C LYS A 65 -14.30 -4.31 -8.55
N ALA A 66 -14.58 -5.59 -8.39
CA ALA A 66 -13.70 -6.54 -7.74
C ALA A 66 -13.90 -7.93 -8.36
N THR A 67 -12.90 -8.78 -8.27
CA THR A 67 -12.98 -10.13 -8.83
C THR A 67 -12.11 -11.11 -8.04
N THR A 68 -12.40 -12.39 -8.16
CA THR A 68 -11.55 -13.50 -7.70
C THR A 68 -10.93 -14.28 -8.87
N GLU A 69 -11.25 -13.88 -10.11
CA GLU A 69 -10.79 -14.55 -11.34
C GLU A 69 -9.52 -13.86 -11.86
N PRO A 70 -8.38 -14.58 -12.01
CA PRO A 70 -7.10 -14.00 -12.42
C PRO A 70 -7.13 -13.27 -13.76
N ASP A 71 -7.81 -13.83 -14.76
CA ASP A 71 -7.91 -13.21 -16.09
C ASP A 71 -8.68 -11.87 -16.05
N GLU A 72 -9.68 -11.77 -15.19
CA GLU A 72 -10.44 -10.54 -15.01
C GLU A 72 -9.64 -9.52 -14.17
N ALA A 73 -8.93 -9.98 -13.14
CA ALA A 73 -8.04 -9.13 -12.36
C ALA A 73 -6.95 -8.49 -13.23
N GLY A 74 -6.34 -9.28 -14.12
CA GLY A 74 -5.37 -8.78 -15.10
C GLY A 74 -5.95 -7.70 -16.01
N LYS A 75 -7.20 -7.86 -16.48
CA LYS A 75 -7.87 -6.85 -17.30
C LYS A 75 -8.17 -5.57 -16.50
N LEU A 76 -8.66 -5.69 -15.25
CA LEU A 76 -8.91 -4.55 -14.39
C LEU A 76 -7.63 -3.77 -14.11
N MET A 77 -6.54 -4.46 -13.78
CA MET A 77 -5.23 -3.87 -13.56
C MET A 77 -4.72 -3.09 -14.78
N MET A 78 -4.78 -3.71 -15.98
CA MET A 78 -4.32 -3.07 -17.22
C MET A 78 -5.23 -1.95 -17.71
N ALA A 79 -6.51 -1.95 -17.32
CA ALA A 79 -7.47 -0.90 -17.63
C ALA A 79 -7.49 0.25 -16.62
N MET A 80 -6.71 0.16 -15.53
CA MET A 80 -6.67 1.20 -14.50
C MET A 80 -6.04 2.48 -15.07
N GLU A 81 -6.75 3.59 -14.91
CA GLU A 81 -6.28 4.91 -15.29
C GLU A 81 -5.37 5.48 -14.16
N LEU A 82 -4.05 5.35 -14.30
CA LEU A 82 -3.09 5.80 -13.29
C LEU A 82 -3.28 7.26 -12.85
N PRO A 83 -3.59 8.24 -13.75
CA PRO A 83 -3.87 9.60 -13.31
C PRO A 83 -5.09 9.73 -12.41
N LYS A 84 -6.11 8.86 -12.61
CA LYS A 84 -7.29 8.83 -11.75
C LYS A 84 -6.98 8.17 -10.40
N ALA A 85 -6.26 7.06 -10.42
CA ALA A 85 -5.79 6.42 -9.20
C ALA A 85 -4.95 7.38 -8.33
N ALA A 86 -4.13 8.23 -8.96
CA ALA A 86 -3.36 9.25 -8.27
C ALA A 86 -4.23 10.30 -7.56
N LYS A 87 -5.32 10.73 -8.20
CA LYS A 87 -6.30 11.65 -7.58
C LYS A 87 -7.03 11.00 -6.42
N ASP A 88 -7.48 9.76 -6.59
CA ASP A 88 -8.17 9.01 -5.54
C ASP A 88 -7.24 8.76 -4.34
N PHE A 89 -5.96 8.43 -4.59
CA PHE A 89 -4.95 8.31 -3.55
C PHE A 89 -4.73 9.65 -2.83
N SER A 90 -4.56 10.73 -3.58
CA SER A 90 -4.36 12.06 -3.01
C SER A 90 -5.54 12.51 -2.15
N GLY A 91 -6.78 12.26 -2.62
CA GLY A 91 -7.98 12.53 -1.83
C GLY A 91 -8.03 11.70 -0.54
N ALA A 92 -7.64 10.42 -0.59
CA ALA A 92 -7.56 9.58 0.60
C ALA A 92 -6.50 10.09 1.60
N VAL A 93 -5.35 10.55 1.11
CA VAL A 93 -4.33 11.21 1.94
C VAL A 93 -4.92 12.44 2.63
N ASP A 94 -5.62 13.31 1.91
CA ASP A 94 -6.23 14.53 2.47
C ASP A 94 -7.28 14.22 3.54
N VAL A 95 -8.12 13.20 3.33
CA VAL A 95 -9.08 12.70 4.34
C VAL A 95 -8.36 12.25 5.61
N LEU A 96 -7.27 11.49 5.46
CA LEU A 96 -6.53 10.99 6.62
C LEU A 96 -5.80 12.11 7.38
N LEU A 97 -5.23 13.09 6.67
CA LEU A 97 -4.62 14.27 7.29
C LEU A 97 -5.65 15.07 8.09
N GLU A 98 -6.82 15.35 7.49
CA GLU A 98 -7.91 16.08 8.15
C GLU A 98 -8.41 15.34 9.39
N ARG A 99 -8.70 14.06 9.28
CA ARG A 99 -9.26 13.25 10.38
C ARG A 99 -8.26 12.97 11.50
N SER A 100 -6.99 12.76 11.16
CA SER A 100 -5.95 12.52 12.16
C SER A 100 -5.47 13.80 12.85
N GLY A 101 -5.63 14.95 12.20
CA GLY A 101 -5.03 16.22 12.62
C GLY A 101 -3.50 16.23 12.55
N ARG A 102 -2.90 15.26 11.83
CA ARG A 102 -1.45 15.13 11.64
C ARG A 102 -1.04 15.73 10.30
N GLN A 103 0.27 15.91 10.10
CA GLN A 103 0.82 16.46 8.87
C GLN A 103 1.37 15.40 7.92
N SER A 104 1.33 14.13 8.32
CA SER A 104 1.84 13.02 7.53
C SER A 104 1.01 11.75 7.68
N VAL A 105 1.05 10.93 6.64
CA VAL A 105 0.45 9.61 6.57
C VAL A 105 1.46 8.58 6.07
N GLY A 106 1.15 7.30 6.30
CA GLY A 106 1.83 6.18 5.65
C GLY A 106 1.04 5.65 4.46
N ALA A 107 1.70 4.92 3.58
CA ALA A 107 1.09 4.12 2.54
C ALA A 107 1.58 2.68 2.65
N VAL A 108 0.67 1.72 2.72
CA VAL A 108 0.97 0.29 2.75
C VAL A 108 0.25 -0.36 1.58
N GLY A 109 0.97 -1.09 0.74
CA GLY A 109 0.38 -1.71 -0.44
C GLY A 109 0.79 -3.16 -0.62
N PHE A 110 -0.08 -3.95 -1.24
CA PHE A 110 0.09 -5.38 -1.39
C PHE A 110 0.08 -5.77 -2.87
N CYS A 111 1.00 -6.62 -3.33
CA CYS A 111 1.11 -7.05 -4.73
C CYS A 111 1.24 -5.84 -5.68
N MET A 112 0.35 -5.71 -6.66
CA MET A 112 0.20 -4.52 -7.49
C MET A 112 0.22 -3.23 -6.65
N GLY A 113 -0.54 -3.24 -5.55
CA GLY A 113 -0.65 -2.10 -4.64
C GLY A 113 0.66 -1.73 -3.95
N GLY A 114 1.57 -2.67 -3.74
CA GLY A 114 2.89 -2.37 -3.19
C GLY A 114 3.74 -1.52 -4.13
N GLY A 115 3.76 -1.86 -5.42
CA GLY A 115 4.39 -1.03 -6.45
C GLY A 115 3.68 0.32 -6.65
N LEU A 116 2.33 0.27 -6.68
CA LEU A 116 1.52 1.48 -6.85
C LEU A 116 1.70 2.46 -5.68
N ALA A 117 1.81 1.98 -4.44
CA ALA A 117 2.05 2.82 -3.27
C ALA A 117 3.36 3.61 -3.39
N LEU A 118 4.43 2.99 -3.90
CA LEU A 118 5.69 3.68 -4.18
C LEU A 118 5.52 4.77 -5.25
N VAL A 119 4.86 4.44 -6.38
CA VAL A 119 4.59 5.41 -7.46
C VAL A 119 3.75 6.58 -6.96
N LEU A 120 2.67 6.32 -6.23
CA LEU A 120 1.75 7.35 -5.77
C LEU A 120 2.36 8.24 -4.67
N ALA A 121 3.25 7.69 -3.84
CA ALA A 121 3.96 8.46 -2.83
C ALA A 121 4.87 9.55 -3.44
N THR A 122 5.45 9.33 -4.62
CA THR A 122 6.24 10.37 -5.31
C THR A 122 5.42 11.60 -5.69
N GLN A 123 4.10 11.49 -5.73
CA GLN A 123 3.19 12.58 -6.08
C GLN A 123 2.71 13.37 -4.85
N ARG A 124 2.94 12.85 -3.64
CA ARG A 124 2.59 13.48 -2.37
C ARG A 124 3.76 13.46 -1.38
N PRO A 125 4.97 13.93 -1.79
CA PRO A 125 6.13 13.99 -0.89
C PRO A 125 5.88 14.94 0.30
N ASP A 126 4.93 15.87 0.16
CA ASP A 126 4.48 16.78 1.20
C ASP A 126 3.78 16.08 2.38
N ALA A 127 3.21 14.90 2.16
CA ALA A 127 2.32 14.24 3.11
C ALA A 127 2.64 12.77 3.37
N VAL A 128 3.14 12.03 2.40
CA VAL A 128 3.45 10.61 2.57
C VAL A 128 4.89 10.47 3.05
N HIS A 129 5.07 10.10 4.34
CA HIS A 129 6.40 10.01 4.95
C HIS A 129 6.87 8.57 5.19
N ALA A 130 6.03 7.58 4.98
CA ALA A 130 6.38 6.16 5.13
C ALA A 130 5.68 5.33 4.06
N VAL A 131 6.41 4.45 3.36
CA VAL A 131 5.84 3.53 2.37
C VAL A 131 6.26 2.10 2.68
N VAL A 132 5.29 1.20 2.70
CA VAL A 132 5.53 -0.22 2.98
C VAL A 132 4.99 -1.09 1.84
N PRO A 133 5.80 -1.42 0.83
CA PRO A 133 5.42 -2.37 -0.20
C PRO A 133 5.56 -3.82 0.29
N PHE A 134 4.47 -4.58 0.26
CA PHE A 134 4.47 -6.03 0.41
C PHE A 134 4.50 -6.69 -0.97
N TYR A 135 5.57 -7.45 -1.24
CA TYR A 135 5.79 -8.15 -2.52
C TYR A 135 5.36 -7.31 -3.74
N GLY A 136 5.68 -6.01 -3.65
CA GLY A 136 5.23 -5.01 -4.60
C GLY A 136 6.09 -4.99 -5.87
N LEU A 137 5.43 -4.84 -7.00
CA LEU A 137 6.07 -4.58 -8.29
C LEU A 137 5.30 -3.50 -9.03
N ILE A 138 5.96 -2.85 -9.99
CA ILE A 138 5.35 -1.86 -10.88
C ILE A 138 5.12 -2.51 -12.24
N PRO A 139 3.87 -2.95 -12.54
CA PRO A 139 3.60 -3.72 -13.76
C PRO A 139 3.45 -2.86 -15.01
N TRP A 140 3.41 -1.53 -14.87
CA TRP A 140 3.24 -0.60 -16.00
C TRP A 140 4.57 0.02 -16.40
N PRO A 141 5.11 -0.26 -17.60
CA PRO A 141 6.37 0.32 -18.07
C PRO A 141 6.36 1.85 -18.12
N GLU A 142 5.19 2.44 -18.41
CA GLU A 142 4.97 3.89 -18.46
C GLU A 142 4.85 4.55 -17.08
N ALA A 143 4.64 3.76 -16.03
CA ALA A 143 4.52 4.25 -14.66
C ALA A 143 5.88 4.27 -13.93
N GLN A 144 6.99 4.47 -14.65
CA GLN A 144 8.29 4.61 -13.99
C GLN A 144 8.35 5.94 -13.26
N PRO A 145 8.40 5.94 -11.91
CA PRO A 145 8.40 7.17 -11.14
C PRO A 145 9.77 7.86 -11.20
N ASP A 146 9.76 9.16 -11.02
CA ASP A 146 10.97 9.89 -10.66
C ASP A 146 11.26 9.61 -9.17
N TRP A 147 12.18 8.67 -8.91
CA TRP A 147 12.53 8.30 -7.54
C TRP A 147 13.13 9.46 -6.73
N SER A 148 13.65 10.50 -7.36
CA SER A 148 14.13 11.69 -6.65
C SER A 148 13.02 12.49 -5.98
N ALA A 149 11.76 12.22 -6.34
CA ALA A 149 10.57 12.79 -5.71
C ALA A 149 10.02 11.92 -4.56
N LEU A 150 10.65 10.79 -4.22
CA LEU A 150 10.24 9.95 -3.09
C LEU A 150 11.01 10.31 -1.83
N ASP A 151 10.47 11.23 -1.03
CA ASP A 151 11.05 11.62 0.27
C ASP A 151 10.68 10.68 1.42
N ALA A 152 9.70 9.78 1.19
CA ALA A 152 9.24 8.86 2.21
C ALA A 152 10.28 7.78 2.54
N ALA A 153 10.40 7.43 3.83
CA ALA A 153 11.09 6.23 4.25
C ALA A 153 10.41 4.97 3.67
N VAL A 154 11.19 3.97 3.28
CA VAL A 154 10.68 2.74 2.64
C VAL A 154 11.05 1.51 3.46
N LEU A 155 10.05 0.68 3.79
CA LEU A 155 10.21 -0.63 4.39
C LEU A 155 9.58 -1.70 3.52
N GLY A 156 10.36 -2.42 2.72
CA GLY A 156 9.86 -3.45 1.80
C GLY A 156 9.83 -4.85 2.42
N HIS A 157 8.74 -5.59 2.17
CA HIS A 157 8.58 -7.00 2.54
C HIS A 157 8.41 -7.86 1.29
N PHE A 158 9.36 -8.77 1.03
CA PHE A 158 9.39 -9.56 -0.19
C PHE A 158 9.51 -11.06 0.13
N ALA A 159 9.03 -11.90 -0.77
CA ALA A 159 9.12 -13.34 -0.65
C ALA A 159 10.39 -13.86 -1.35
N GLU A 160 10.98 -14.94 -0.83
CA GLU A 160 12.16 -15.57 -1.46
C GLU A 160 11.81 -16.22 -2.81
N ASN A 161 10.66 -16.90 -2.89
CA ASN A 161 10.23 -17.66 -4.06
C ASN A 161 9.17 -16.89 -4.87
N ASP A 162 9.42 -15.60 -5.13
CA ASP A 162 8.48 -14.73 -5.83
C ASP A 162 8.78 -14.70 -7.33
N GLY A 163 7.85 -15.20 -8.13
CA GLY A 163 7.95 -15.18 -9.60
C GLY A 163 7.71 -13.81 -10.23
N PHE A 164 7.22 -12.84 -9.47
CA PHE A 164 6.94 -11.47 -9.92
C PHE A 164 7.96 -10.47 -9.37
N ALA A 165 8.07 -10.35 -8.06
CA ALA A 165 9.02 -9.47 -7.37
C ALA A 165 10.27 -10.28 -6.96
N SER A 166 11.07 -10.71 -7.94
CA SER A 166 12.26 -11.53 -7.71
C SER A 166 13.31 -10.83 -6.86
N ALA A 167 14.24 -11.59 -6.28
CA ALA A 167 15.36 -11.02 -5.51
C ALA A 167 16.20 -10.01 -6.33
N GLU A 168 16.32 -10.22 -7.65
CA GLU A 168 17.00 -9.29 -8.55
C GLU A 168 16.19 -7.98 -8.68
N TYR A 169 14.87 -8.07 -8.83
CA TYR A 169 14.00 -6.90 -8.85
C TYR A 169 14.11 -6.10 -7.54
N VAL A 170 14.09 -6.78 -6.39
CA VAL A 170 14.21 -6.11 -5.08
C VAL A 170 15.54 -5.37 -4.96
N ALA A 171 16.64 -6.00 -5.37
CA ALA A 171 17.97 -5.37 -5.35
C ALA A 171 18.05 -4.16 -6.29
N GLN A 172 17.43 -4.24 -7.48
CA GLN A 172 17.36 -3.12 -8.43
C GLN A 172 16.50 -1.98 -7.90
N LEU A 173 15.36 -2.26 -7.29
CA LEU A 173 14.50 -1.25 -6.66
C LEU A 173 15.25 -0.52 -5.55
N GLU A 174 15.89 -1.25 -4.64
CA GLU A 174 16.67 -0.67 -3.55
C GLU A 174 17.82 0.21 -4.08
N ALA A 175 18.57 -0.27 -5.09
CA ALA A 175 19.62 0.49 -5.72
C ALA A 175 19.07 1.78 -6.38
N SER A 176 17.96 1.69 -7.11
CA SER A 176 17.35 2.84 -7.77
C SER A 176 16.89 3.92 -6.78
N LEU A 177 16.33 3.51 -5.64
CA LEU A 177 15.93 4.44 -4.58
C LEU A 177 17.13 5.13 -3.95
N ARG A 178 18.21 4.39 -3.64
CA ARG A 178 19.45 4.94 -3.06
C ARG A 178 20.19 5.84 -4.04
N ASP A 179 20.27 5.45 -5.31
CA ASP A 179 20.91 6.26 -6.37
C ASP A 179 20.17 7.58 -6.60
N ALA A 180 18.86 7.60 -6.33
CA ALA A 180 18.04 8.81 -6.38
C ALA A 180 18.16 9.68 -5.10
N GLY A 181 18.91 9.23 -4.09
CA GLY A 181 19.19 9.99 -2.86
C GLY A 181 18.32 9.59 -1.66
N ASN A 182 17.50 8.55 -1.77
CA ASN A 182 16.73 8.05 -0.63
C ASN A 182 17.53 6.98 0.14
N ASP A 183 18.20 7.39 1.21
CA ASP A 183 19.02 6.49 2.05
C ASP A 183 18.18 5.73 3.10
N ASP A 184 16.93 6.13 3.34
CA ASP A 184 16.03 5.51 4.32
C ASP A 184 15.20 4.38 3.72
N VAL A 185 15.90 3.39 3.17
CA VAL A 185 15.33 2.22 2.51
C VAL A 185 15.81 0.96 3.22
N THR A 186 14.87 0.14 3.65
CA THR A 186 15.12 -1.19 4.23
C THR A 186 14.22 -2.20 3.52
N THR A 187 14.80 -3.33 3.10
CA THR A 187 14.05 -4.44 2.51
C THR A 187 14.30 -5.73 3.30
N TYR A 188 13.26 -6.54 3.42
CA TYR A 188 13.33 -7.87 4.01
C TYR A 188 12.83 -8.90 3.00
N VAL A 189 13.63 -9.94 2.79
CA VAL A 189 13.24 -11.13 2.04
C VAL A 189 12.97 -12.25 3.02
N TYR A 190 11.78 -12.86 2.97
CA TYR A 190 11.33 -13.90 3.90
C TYR A 190 11.63 -15.28 3.32
N PRO A 191 12.50 -16.08 3.96
CA PRO A 191 12.89 -17.39 3.45
C PRO A 191 11.71 -18.36 3.33
N GLY A 192 11.67 -19.14 2.25
CA GLY A 192 10.68 -20.17 1.98
C GLY A 192 9.30 -19.68 1.59
N THR A 193 9.06 -18.34 1.60
CA THR A 193 7.74 -17.79 1.27
C THR A 193 7.57 -17.59 -0.23
N GLU A 194 6.30 -17.54 -0.66
CA GLU A 194 5.87 -17.26 -2.03
C GLU A 194 5.17 -15.89 -2.12
N HIS A 195 4.93 -15.42 -3.36
CA HIS A 195 4.14 -14.21 -3.59
C HIS A 195 2.80 -14.24 -2.84
N ALA A 196 2.40 -13.12 -2.24
CA ALA A 196 1.19 -12.99 -1.41
C ALA A 196 1.23 -13.79 -0.08
N PHE A 197 2.40 -14.09 0.48
CA PHE A 197 2.55 -14.83 1.75
C PHE A 197 1.80 -14.20 2.93
N PHE A 198 1.45 -12.92 2.85
CA PHE A 198 0.72 -12.21 3.90
C PHE A 198 -0.81 -12.38 3.79
N ASN A 199 -1.33 -12.84 2.66
CA ASN A 199 -2.76 -12.96 2.41
C ASN A 199 -3.34 -14.25 3.02
N ASP A 200 -3.94 -14.16 4.21
CA ASP A 200 -4.51 -15.29 4.95
C ASP A 200 -5.81 -15.85 4.37
N THR A 201 -6.37 -15.19 3.35
CA THR A 201 -7.49 -15.75 2.56
C THR A 201 -7.00 -16.72 1.49
N ARG A 202 -5.68 -16.85 1.31
CA ARG A 202 -5.01 -17.72 0.33
C ARG A 202 -4.11 -18.75 1.03
N PRO A 203 -4.70 -19.79 1.62
CA PRO A 203 -3.98 -20.77 2.45
C PRO A 203 -2.84 -21.51 1.72
N GLU A 204 -2.86 -21.53 0.38
CA GLU A 204 -1.83 -22.15 -0.45
C GLU A 204 -0.49 -21.40 -0.44
N VAL A 205 -0.49 -20.10 -0.16
CA VAL A 205 0.72 -19.25 -0.13
C VAL A 205 0.93 -18.54 1.20
N TYR A 206 -0.06 -18.57 2.09
CA TYR A 206 0.01 -17.88 3.37
C TYR A 206 1.06 -18.50 4.29
N ASP A 207 1.99 -17.67 4.80
CA ASP A 207 2.93 -18.04 5.85
C ASP A 207 2.68 -17.24 7.12
N ALA A 208 2.15 -17.89 8.14
CA ALA A 208 1.76 -17.24 9.39
C ALA A 208 2.95 -16.64 10.16
N ALA A 209 4.14 -17.26 10.10
CA ALA A 209 5.30 -16.80 10.83
C ALA A 209 5.91 -15.55 10.16
N ALA A 210 6.08 -15.61 8.84
CA ALA A 210 6.56 -14.48 8.04
C ALA A 210 5.58 -13.30 8.10
N SER A 211 4.27 -13.55 7.99
CA SER A 211 3.22 -12.54 8.08
C SER A 211 3.23 -11.81 9.41
N ARG A 212 3.32 -12.54 10.53
CA ARG A 212 3.40 -11.93 11.85
C ARG A 212 4.63 -11.03 11.96
N LEU A 213 5.80 -11.51 11.54
CA LEU A 213 7.05 -10.75 11.62
C LEU A 213 7.01 -9.51 10.72
N ALA A 214 6.45 -9.63 9.50
CA ALA A 214 6.27 -8.50 8.60
C ALA A 214 5.30 -7.46 9.19
N TRP A 215 4.22 -7.91 9.81
CA TRP A 215 3.25 -7.04 10.48
C TRP A 215 3.86 -6.28 11.64
N GLU A 216 4.57 -6.97 12.55
CA GLU A 216 5.28 -6.34 13.68
C GLU A 216 6.25 -5.26 13.21
N ARG A 217 7.07 -5.54 12.18
CA ARG A 217 8.01 -4.57 11.57
C ARG A 217 7.29 -3.38 10.94
N THR A 218 6.19 -3.64 10.24
CA THR A 218 5.36 -2.58 9.64
C THR A 218 4.81 -1.63 10.69
N LEU A 219 4.24 -2.15 11.77
CA LEU A 219 3.68 -1.34 12.85
C LEU A 219 4.74 -0.52 13.57
N GLU A 220 5.90 -1.13 13.89
CA GLU A 220 7.03 -0.42 14.49
C GLU A 220 7.52 0.72 13.60
N PHE A 221 7.72 0.43 12.32
CA PHE A 221 8.16 1.40 11.33
C PHE A 221 7.18 2.57 11.16
N LEU A 222 5.89 2.29 10.98
CA LEU A 222 4.86 3.33 10.83
C LEU A 222 4.76 4.19 12.10
N ARG A 223 4.78 3.59 13.29
CA ARG A 223 4.75 4.33 14.55
C ARG A 223 5.96 5.26 14.70
N ALA A 224 7.14 4.83 14.28
CA ALA A 224 8.35 5.64 14.34
C ALA A 224 8.34 6.81 13.34
N ARG A 225 7.66 6.70 12.20
CA ARG A 225 7.67 7.69 11.12
C ARG A 225 6.48 8.64 11.13
N LEU A 226 5.37 8.26 11.79
CA LEU A 226 4.11 9.01 11.79
C LEU A 226 3.74 9.55 13.18
N ALA A 227 4.68 9.55 14.10
CA ALA A 227 4.49 10.01 15.49
C ALA A 227 4.19 11.52 15.61
#